data_3af91782ea8f4adcf315e9b4d513182e
#
_entry.id   3af91782ea8f4adcf315e9b4d513182e
#
_cell.length_a   1.000
_cell.length_b   1.000
_cell.length_c   1.000
_cell.angle_alpha   90.00
_cell.angle_beta   90.00
_cell.angle_gamma   90.00
#
_symmetry.space_group_name_H-M   'P 1'
#
loop_
_entity.id
_entity.type
_entity.pdbx_description
1 polymer ?
#
loop_
_entity_poly.entity_id
_entity_poly.type
_entity_poly.pdbx_seq_one_letter_code
_entity_poly.pdbx_strand_id
1 'polypeptide(L)'
;GKTTILRRWRQDKALKNAPVIVHDLSEFGLDAELLADEDSPPTPGCLKNRVAALHGCHAREKLHESVANVLQEISKLDPEPDLVLCESTGAALPWPLICALTQDKRFYIRHFIVTVDALNLHRDFADGDVLTGATSCSEDIALRRASEVLAEQILFASVIIITKIDTIPDSAVNAQAKALQKLQPNATIALSAHAGVLLPQLDATLAPKLNVLKSRAEQFGLTNESATARSVDSLVIRDPRPFHPERLYE
;
A
#
# COMPACT_ATOMS: atom_id res chain seq x y z
N GLY A 1 0.97 5.89 -9.72
CA GLY A 1 1.09 4.73 -8.82
C GLY A 1 -0.19 4.43 -8.06
N LYS A 2 -0.05 3.93 -6.85
CA LYS A 2 -1.15 3.48 -5.97
C LYS A 2 -2.24 4.53 -5.81
N THR A 3 -1.88 5.70 -5.28
CA THR A 3 -2.81 6.82 -5.00
C THR A 3 -3.55 7.29 -6.25
N THR A 4 -2.87 7.31 -7.42
CA THR A 4 -3.49 7.68 -8.69
C THR A 4 -4.58 6.68 -9.11
N ILE A 5 -4.31 5.37 -8.97
CA ILE A 5 -5.29 4.31 -9.23
C ILE A 5 -6.46 4.43 -8.26
N LEU A 6 -6.19 4.62 -6.98
CA LEU A 6 -7.21 4.75 -5.94
C LEU A 6 -8.10 5.97 -6.17
N ARG A 7 -7.52 7.12 -6.53
CA ARG A 7 -8.29 8.32 -6.91
C ARG A 7 -9.22 8.05 -8.08
N ARG A 8 -8.75 7.33 -9.10
CA ARG A 8 -9.58 6.97 -10.25
C ARG A 8 -10.71 6.02 -9.87
N TRP A 9 -10.44 5.05 -9.01
CA TRP A 9 -11.48 4.15 -8.51
C TRP A 9 -12.55 4.87 -7.71
N ARG A 10 -12.19 5.88 -6.92
CA ARG A 10 -13.17 6.72 -6.21
C ARG A 10 -14.08 7.55 -7.13
N GLN A 11 -13.70 7.73 -8.39
CA GLN A 11 -14.57 8.35 -9.39
C GLN A 11 -15.62 7.38 -9.95
N ASP A 12 -15.42 6.08 -9.77
CA ASP A 12 -16.41 5.06 -10.16
C ASP A 12 -17.62 5.10 -9.22
N LYS A 13 -18.83 5.04 -9.79
CA LYS A 13 -20.09 5.09 -9.03
C LYS A 13 -20.18 3.99 -7.96
N ALA A 14 -19.61 2.81 -8.23
CA ALA A 14 -19.61 1.68 -7.30
C ALA A 14 -18.69 1.90 -6.08
N LEU A 15 -17.66 2.75 -6.21
CA LEU A 15 -16.62 2.92 -5.19
C LEU A 15 -16.61 4.33 -4.58
N LYS A 16 -17.37 5.25 -5.15
CA LYS A 16 -17.41 6.65 -4.69
C LYS A 16 -17.69 6.79 -3.19
N ASN A 17 -18.52 5.91 -2.65
CA ASN A 17 -18.92 5.92 -1.24
C ASN A 17 -18.11 4.94 -0.38
N ALA A 18 -17.17 4.18 -0.94
CA ALA A 18 -16.33 3.28 -0.16
C ALA A 18 -15.42 4.09 0.78
N PRO A 19 -15.37 3.78 2.08
CA PRO A 19 -14.38 4.34 2.97
C PRO A 19 -12.97 3.98 2.54
N VAL A 20 -12.04 4.89 2.77
CA VAL A 20 -10.63 4.72 2.44
C VAL A 20 -9.80 4.86 3.70
N ILE A 21 -8.94 3.90 3.96
CA ILE A 21 -7.90 3.96 4.99
C ILE A 21 -6.57 4.20 4.26
N VAL A 22 -5.86 5.24 4.64
CA VAL A 22 -4.53 5.56 4.10
C VAL A 22 -3.50 5.37 5.19
N HIS A 23 -2.67 4.34 5.04
CA HIS A 23 -1.54 4.10 5.93
C HIS A 23 -0.30 4.77 5.35
N ASP A 24 0.09 5.88 5.95
CA ASP A 24 1.28 6.65 5.61
C ASP A 24 2.25 6.67 6.79
N LEU A 25 3.54 6.47 6.50
CA LEU A 25 4.59 6.56 7.50
C LEU A 25 5.00 8.01 7.79
N SER A 26 4.69 8.93 6.86
CA SER A 26 4.96 10.34 7.07
C SER A 26 4.06 10.94 8.15
N GLU A 27 4.53 11.98 8.82
CA GLU A 27 3.72 12.73 9.79
C GLU A 27 2.60 13.53 9.12
N PHE A 28 2.65 13.71 7.80
CA PHE A 28 1.79 14.64 7.04
C PHE A 28 0.83 13.99 6.06
N GLY A 29 0.63 12.72 5.99
CA GLY A 29 -0.44 12.10 5.23
C GLY A 29 -0.83 12.74 3.89
N LEU A 30 0.15 13.13 3.05
CA LEU A 30 -0.11 13.75 1.75
C LEU A 30 -1.05 12.91 0.88
N ASP A 31 -0.91 11.59 0.93
CA ASP A 31 -1.77 10.69 0.17
C ASP A 31 -3.23 10.76 0.66
N ALA A 32 -3.44 10.95 1.96
CA ALA A 32 -4.79 11.12 2.51
C ALA A 32 -5.38 12.51 2.15
N GLU A 33 -4.58 13.56 2.14
CA GLU A 33 -5.01 14.88 1.67
C GLU A 33 -5.39 14.87 0.19
N LEU A 34 -4.63 14.15 -0.65
CA LEU A 34 -4.95 13.97 -2.07
C LEU A 34 -6.24 13.19 -2.34
N LEU A 35 -6.70 12.43 -1.36
CA LEU A 35 -7.92 11.62 -1.44
C LEU A 35 -9.12 12.29 -0.75
N ALA A 36 -8.87 13.24 0.15
CA ALA A 36 -9.90 14.04 0.80
C ALA A 36 -10.45 15.11 -0.14
N ASP A 37 -11.67 15.56 0.14
CA ASP A 37 -12.22 16.74 -0.53
C ASP A 37 -11.49 18.01 -0.02
N GLU A 38 -11.34 19.01 -0.89
CA GLU A 38 -10.48 20.21 -0.69
C GLU A 38 -10.76 21.00 0.60
N ASP A 39 -11.97 20.90 1.17
CA ASP A 39 -12.40 21.72 2.30
C ASP A 39 -12.04 21.17 3.69
N SER A 40 -11.42 19.98 3.79
CA SER A 40 -11.22 19.39 5.11
C SER A 40 -10.15 18.29 5.12
N PRO A 41 -8.92 18.60 5.55
CA PRO A 41 -7.88 17.58 5.70
C PRO A 41 -8.30 16.50 6.73
N PRO A 42 -7.95 15.24 6.48
CA PRO A 42 -8.26 14.15 7.39
C PRO A 42 -7.50 14.29 8.71
N THR A 43 -8.18 14.05 9.82
CA THR A 43 -7.57 14.01 11.14
C THR A 43 -6.98 12.59 11.36
N PRO A 44 -5.74 12.46 11.87
CA PRO A 44 -5.14 11.16 12.12
C PRO A 44 -6.01 10.28 13.01
N GLY A 45 -6.24 9.03 12.59
CA GLY A 45 -7.01 8.04 13.34
C GLY A 45 -8.52 8.25 13.38
N CYS A 46 -9.06 9.27 12.68
CA CYS A 46 -10.49 9.54 12.60
C CYS A 46 -10.99 9.43 11.17
N LEU A 47 -12.21 8.94 10.99
CA LEU A 47 -12.88 8.88 9.68
C LEU A 47 -13.55 10.24 9.37
N LYS A 48 -13.01 10.96 8.39
CA LYS A 48 -13.58 12.20 7.93
C LYS A 48 -13.87 12.13 6.42
N ASN A 49 -15.06 12.51 6.00
CA ASN A 49 -15.47 12.39 4.58
C ASN A 49 -15.16 11.02 3.97
N ARG A 50 -15.33 9.94 4.75
CA ARG A 50 -15.00 8.56 4.39
C ARG A 50 -13.50 8.29 4.11
N VAL A 51 -12.61 9.16 4.54
CA VAL A 51 -11.16 8.96 4.49
C VAL A 51 -10.60 8.98 5.90
N ALA A 52 -9.83 7.97 6.26
CA ALA A 52 -9.09 7.88 7.52
C ALA A 52 -7.59 7.80 7.22
N ALA A 53 -6.81 8.62 7.87
CA ALA A 53 -5.36 8.61 7.78
C ALA A 53 -4.74 7.94 9.00
N LEU A 54 -3.83 7.00 8.78
CA LEU A 54 -3.04 6.35 9.81
C LEU A 54 -1.59 6.84 9.67
N HIS A 55 -1.21 7.80 10.51
CA HIS A 55 0.13 8.40 10.47
C HIS A 55 1.04 7.87 11.57
N GLY A 56 2.33 7.76 11.28
CA GLY A 56 3.33 7.43 12.28
C GLY A 56 3.10 6.08 12.98
N CYS A 57 2.43 5.14 12.32
CA CYS A 57 2.16 3.81 12.85
C CYS A 57 3.36 2.87 12.58
N HIS A 58 4.54 3.23 13.10
CA HIS A 58 5.75 2.42 12.92
C HIS A 58 5.74 1.16 13.79
N ALA A 59 5.13 1.22 14.97
CA ALA A 59 4.97 0.08 15.85
C ALA A 59 3.70 -0.70 15.54
N ARG A 60 3.77 -2.02 15.62
CA ARG A 60 2.65 -2.92 15.34
C ARG A 60 1.44 -2.67 16.24
N GLU A 61 1.67 -2.46 17.53
CA GLU A 61 0.61 -2.21 18.52
C GLU A 61 -0.16 -0.94 18.16
N LYS A 62 0.54 0.14 17.81
CA LYS A 62 -0.07 1.42 17.41
C LYS A 62 -0.87 1.28 16.12
N LEU A 63 -0.38 0.50 15.15
CA LEU A 63 -1.10 0.21 13.92
C LEU A 63 -2.40 -0.56 14.22
N HIS A 64 -2.34 -1.59 15.07
CA HIS A 64 -3.50 -2.38 15.46
C HIS A 64 -4.57 -1.52 16.12
N GLU A 65 -4.19 -0.68 17.10
CA GLU A 65 -5.12 0.21 17.80
C GLU A 65 -5.75 1.23 16.82
N SER A 66 -4.94 1.87 16.00
CA SER A 66 -5.43 2.88 15.05
C SER A 66 -6.39 2.27 14.02
N VAL A 67 -6.06 1.10 13.49
CA VAL A 67 -6.94 0.37 12.56
C VAL A 67 -8.24 -0.04 13.24
N ALA A 68 -8.18 -0.56 14.48
CA ALA A 68 -9.37 -0.97 15.23
C ALA A 68 -10.34 0.20 15.41
N ASN A 69 -9.84 1.37 15.79
CA ASN A 69 -10.64 2.58 15.98
C ASN A 69 -11.33 2.99 14.67
N VAL A 70 -10.59 3.03 13.56
CA VAL A 70 -11.14 3.38 12.25
C VAL A 70 -12.17 2.37 11.77
N LEU A 71 -11.92 1.07 11.90
CA LEU A 71 -12.89 0.03 11.53
C LEU A 71 -14.17 0.12 12.37
N GLN A 72 -14.06 0.49 13.64
CA GLN A 72 -15.22 0.74 14.49
C GLN A 72 -16.03 1.96 14.03
N GLU A 73 -15.39 3.02 13.59
CA GLU A 73 -16.08 4.18 13.00
C GLU A 73 -16.76 3.82 11.68
N ILE A 74 -16.07 3.08 10.81
CA ILE A 74 -16.61 2.60 9.54
C ILE A 74 -17.87 1.75 9.74
N SER A 75 -17.88 0.88 10.74
CA SER A 75 -19.04 0.01 11.02
C SER A 75 -20.27 0.76 11.55
N LYS A 76 -20.13 2.03 11.94
CA LYS A 76 -21.24 2.88 12.37
C LYS A 76 -21.85 3.71 11.23
N LEU A 77 -21.26 3.64 10.04
CA LEU A 77 -21.80 4.35 8.88
C LEU A 77 -23.16 3.79 8.46
N ASP A 78 -24.05 4.68 8.04
CA ASP A 78 -25.36 4.30 7.48
C ASP A 78 -25.48 4.81 6.03
N PRO A 79 -25.68 3.93 5.05
CA PRO A 79 -25.63 2.48 5.17
C PRO A 79 -24.20 1.97 5.46
N GLU A 80 -24.10 0.81 6.13
CA GLU A 80 -22.84 0.13 6.35
C GLU A 80 -22.19 -0.21 5.00
N PRO A 81 -20.91 0.10 4.79
CA PRO A 81 -20.27 -0.11 3.51
C PRO A 81 -19.90 -1.58 3.27
N ASP A 82 -20.22 -2.07 2.07
CA ASP A 82 -19.83 -3.42 1.64
C ASP A 82 -18.34 -3.58 1.35
N LEU A 83 -17.62 -2.48 1.19
CA LEU A 83 -16.21 -2.46 0.81
C LEU A 83 -15.48 -1.29 1.48
N VAL A 84 -14.29 -1.60 1.97
CA VAL A 84 -13.31 -0.62 2.47
C VAL A 84 -12.07 -0.71 1.60
N LEU A 85 -11.55 0.42 1.16
CA LEU A 85 -10.30 0.50 0.43
C LEU A 85 -9.19 0.85 1.42
N CYS A 86 -8.05 0.17 1.33
CA CYS A 86 -6.89 0.48 2.15
C CYS A 86 -5.67 0.70 1.26
N GLU A 87 -5.07 1.88 1.33
CA GLU A 87 -3.79 2.18 0.70
C GLU A 87 -2.68 2.11 1.74
N SER A 88 -1.64 1.36 1.45
CA SER A 88 -0.42 1.34 2.27
C SER A 88 0.73 2.04 1.57
N THR A 89 1.66 2.59 2.36
CA THR A 89 2.92 3.09 1.82
C THR A 89 3.71 1.98 1.10
N GLY A 90 4.55 2.38 0.14
CA GLY A 90 5.36 1.43 -0.63
C GLY A 90 6.37 0.64 0.20
N ALA A 91 6.76 1.15 1.36
CA ALA A 91 7.67 0.49 2.30
C ALA A 91 6.96 -0.37 3.35
N ALA A 92 5.62 -0.43 3.37
CA ALA A 92 4.88 -1.19 4.36
C ALA A 92 5.10 -2.68 4.20
N LEU A 93 5.30 -3.34 5.34
CA LEU A 93 5.31 -4.79 5.41
C LEU A 93 3.87 -5.32 5.39
N PRO A 94 3.57 -6.33 4.55
CA PRO A 94 2.21 -6.80 4.37
C PRO A 94 1.60 -7.40 5.63
N TRP A 95 2.36 -8.26 6.32
CA TRP A 95 1.80 -9.07 7.40
C TRP A 95 1.25 -8.27 8.58
N PRO A 96 1.93 -7.25 9.14
CA PRO A 96 1.39 -6.44 10.22
C PRO A 96 0.07 -5.74 9.84
N LEU A 97 -0.02 -5.23 8.62
CA LEU A 97 -1.23 -4.58 8.12
C LEU A 97 -2.38 -5.59 7.91
N ILE A 98 -2.09 -6.77 7.37
CA ILE A 98 -3.05 -7.87 7.26
C ILE A 98 -3.62 -8.23 8.63
N CYS A 99 -2.75 -8.41 9.63
CA CYS A 99 -3.18 -8.71 11.00
C CYS A 99 -4.07 -7.60 11.58
N ALA A 100 -3.68 -6.35 11.40
CA ALA A 100 -4.44 -5.21 11.90
C ALA A 100 -5.83 -5.11 11.25
N LEU A 101 -5.94 -5.28 9.93
CA LEU A 101 -7.20 -5.22 9.21
C LEU A 101 -8.14 -6.40 9.49
N THR A 102 -7.58 -7.57 9.86
CA THR A 102 -8.37 -8.80 10.09
C THR A 102 -8.59 -9.14 11.56
N GLN A 103 -8.19 -8.26 12.49
CA GLN A 103 -8.45 -8.44 13.91
C GLN A 103 -9.95 -8.40 14.24
N ASP A 104 -10.71 -7.60 13.51
CA ASP A 104 -12.17 -7.57 13.61
C ASP A 104 -12.76 -8.56 12.61
N LYS A 105 -13.43 -9.58 13.13
CA LYS A 105 -14.00 -10.69 12.33
C LYS A 105 -15.11 -10.28 11.36
N ARG A 106 -15.62 -9.04 11.45
CA ARG A 106 -16.58 -8.48 10.50
C ARG A 106 -15.93 -8.15 9.16
N PHE A 107 -14.61 -7.94 9.17
CA PHE A 107 -13.83 -7.59 7.98
C PHE A 107 -12.95 -8.74 7.53
N TYR A 108 -12.83 -8.90 6.22
CA TYR A 108 -11.91 -9.85 5.60
C TYR A 108 -11.24 -9.21 4.38
N ILE A 109 -10.06 -9.68 4.06
CA ILE A 109 -9.34 -9.18 2.88
C ILE A 109 -9.94 -9.82 1.64
N ARG A 110 -10.64 -9.00 0.84
CA ARG A 110 -11.18 -9.43 -0.44
C ARG A 110 -10.08 -9.55 -1.49
N HIS A 111 -9.19 -8.55 -1.56
CA HIS A 111 -8.04 -8.55 -2.45
C HIS A 111 -6.84 -7.90 -1.77
N PHE A 112 -5.68 -8.47 -2.00
CA PHE A 112 -4.39 -7.84 -1.70
C PHE A 112 -3.78 -7.46 -3.05
N ILE A 113 -3.78 -6.16 -3.34
CA ILE A 113 -3.41 -5.61 -4.65
C ILE A 113 -2.03 -4.98 -4.55
N VAL A 114 -1.10 -5.42 -5.37
CA VAL A 114 0.25 -4.86 -5.47
C VAL A 114 0.40 -4.13 -6.80
N THR A 115 0.89 -2.90 -6.75
CA THR A 115 1.21 -2.15 -7.97
C THR A 115 2.70 -2.20 -8.24
N VAL A 116 3.06 -2.54 -9.47
CA VAL A 116 4.43 -2.64 -9.94
C VAL A 116 4.65 -1.62 -11.05
N ASP A 117 5.73 -0.87 -10.99
CA ASP A 117 6.10 0.10 -12.02
C ASP A 117 6.88 -0.60 -13.13
N ALA A 118 6.29 -0.71 -14.33
CA ALA A 118 6.90 -1.39 -15.45
C ALA A 118 8.26 -0.79 -15.85
N LEU A 119 8.39 0.54 -15.75
CA LEU A 119 9.62 1.25 -16.12
C LEU A 119 10.78 0.92 -15.17
N ASN A 120 10.47 0.80 -13.88
CA ASN A 120 11.48 0.64 -12.83
C ASN A 120 11.63 -0.80 -12.33
N LEU A 121 10.80 -1.73 -12.77
CA LEU A 121 10.75 -3.10 -12.24
C LEU A 121 12.12 -3.81 -12.28
N HIS A 122 12.87 -3.63 -13.36
CA HIS A 122 14.20 -4.24 -13.49
C HIS A 122 15.16 -3.72 -12.43
N ARG A 123 15.18 -2.40 -12.23
CA ARG A 123 15.99 -1.75 -11.21
C ARG A 123 15.56 -2.18 -9.81
N ASP A 124 14.25 -2.20 -9.56
CA ASP A 124 13.69 -2.51 -8.24
C ASP A 124 13.98 -3.96 -7.80
N PHE A 125 14.17 -4.89 -8.75
CA PHE A 125 14.52 -6.28 -8.46
C PHE A 125 15.99 -6.61 -8.59
N ALA A 126 16.71 -6.08 -9.60
CA ALA A 126 18.09 -6.47 -9.89
C ALA A 126 19.11 -5.72 -9.03
N ASP A 127 18.92 -4.41 -8.86
CA ASP A 127 19.84 -3.52 -8.17
C ASP A 127 19.16 -2.68 -7.09
N GLY A 128 18.01 -3.14 -6.61
CA GLY A 128 17.12 -2.37 -5.75
C GLY A 128 17.84 -1.50 -4.72
N ASP A 129 17.54 -0.21 -4.74
CA ASP A 129 18.11 0.75 -3.80
C ASP A 129 17.85 0.29 -2.36
N VAL A 130 18.84 0.50 -1.51
CA VAL A 130 18.66 0.26 -0.07
C VAL A 130 17.67 1.29 0.45
N LEU A 131 16.56 0.84 1.04
CA LEU A 131 15.50 1.71 1.56
C LEU A 131 15.93 2.60 2.74
N THR A 132 17.18 2.52 3.14
CA THR A 132 17.68 3.27 4.31
C THR A 132 18.93 4.05 3.99
N GLY A 133 18.84 5.35 4.11
CA GLY A 133 19.99 6.23 4.29
C GLY A 133 20.43 6.38 5.75
N ALA A 134 19.92 5.58 6.67
CA ALA A 134 20.20 5.74 8.09
C ALA A 134 21.56 5.13 8.46
N THR A 135 22.57 5.97 8.55
CA THR A 135 23.92 5.67 8.99
C THR A 135 24.09 5.54 10.52
N SER A 136 23.01 5.46 11.27
CA SER A 136 23.14 5.52 12.74
C SER A 136 22.03 4.81 13.51
N CYS A 137 21.90 3.50 13.38
CA CYS A 137 21.22 2.73 14.43
C CYS A 137 21.69 1.28 14.39
N SER A 138 22.25 0.85 15.51
CA SER A 138 22.54 -0.52 15.95
C SER A 138 22.59 -1.63 14.89
N GLU A 139 23.63 -2.39 14.93
CA GLU A 139 24.06 -3.48 14.05
C GLU A 139 23.00 -4.58 13.77
N ASP A 140 21.79 -4.50 14.37
CA ASP A 140 20.72 -5.53 14.27
C ASP A 140 19.60 -5.21 13.26
N ILE A 141 19.56 -4.03 12.64
CA ILE A 141 18.58 -3.74 11.61
C ILE A 141 19.21 -4.05 10.25
N ALA A 142 18.98 -5.27 9.79
CA ALA A 142 19.38 -5.67 8.44
C ALA A 142 18.86 -4.68 7.42
N LEU A 143 19.76 -4.00 6.71
CA LEU A 143 19.46 -3.14 5.57
C LEU A 143 18.74 -3.97 4.51
N ARG A 144 17.43 -3.84 4.44
CA ARG A 144 16.66 -4.51 3.38
C ARG A 144 16.63 -3.65 2.13
N ARG A 145 16.81 -4.29 1.01
CA ARG A 145 16.66 -3.66 -0.31
C ARG A 145 15.17 -3.48 -0.63
N ALA A 146 14.86 -2.49 -1.45
CA ALA A 146 13.51 -2.27 -1.97
C ALA A 146 12.95 -3.54 -2.64
N SER A 147 13.81 -4.32 -3.29
CA SER A 147 13.50 -5.60 -3.91
C SER A 147 12.94 -6.64 -2.91
N GLU A 148 13.45 -6.68 -1.69
CA GLU A 148 12.98 -7.63 -0.67
C GLU A 148 11.58 -7.27 -0.19
N VAL A 149 11.32 -5.97 0.05
CA VAL A 149 9.99 -5.50 0.45
C VAL A 149 8.97 -5.73 -0.66
N LEU A 150 9.33 -5.44 -1.91
CA LEU A 150 8.46 -5.70 -3.06
C LEU A 150 8.20 -7.21 -3.24
N ALA A 151 9.22 -8.06 -3.07
CA ALA A 151 9.04 -9.51 -3.11
C ALA A 151 8.08 -9.99 -2.01
N GLU A 152 8.21 -9.50 -0.78
CA GLU A 152 7.27 -9.80 0.29
C GLU A 152 5.85 -9.36 -0.06
N GLN A 153 5.66 -8.15 -0.61
CA GLN A 153 4.35 -7.69 -1.04
C GLN A 153 3.75 -8.59 -2.12
N ILE A 154 4.55 -9.00 -3.11
CA ILE A 154 4.12 -9.91 -4.18
C ILE A 154 3.70 -11.27 -3.64
N LEU A 155 4.37 -11.81 -2.62
CA LEU A 155 4.00 -13.09 -1.99
C LEU A 155 2.56 -13.08 -1.45
N PHE A 156 2.07 -11.95 -0.97
CA PHE A 156 0.70 -11.82 -0.47
C PHE A 156 -0.31 -11.42 -1.55
N ALA A 157 0.14 -11.01 -2.73
CA ALA A 157 -0.75 -10.51 -3.77
C ALA A 157 -1.75 -11.56 -4.25
N SER A 158 -3.02 -11.16 -4.32
CA SER A 158 -4.06 -11.82 -5.12
C SER A 158 -4.20 -11.18 -6.50
N VAL A 159 -3.80 -9.90 -6.61
CA VAL A 159 -3.76 -9.16 -7.87
C VAL A 159 -2.45 -8.37 -7.95
N ILE A 160 -1.81 -8.40 -9.10
CA ILE A 160 -0.65 -7.57 -9.40
C ILE A 160 -1.01 -6.67 -10.57
N ILE A 161 -0.94 -5.36 -10.37
CA ILE A 161 -1.17 -4.37 -11.41
C ILE A 161 0.17 -3.85 -11.92
N ILE A 162 0.51 -4.17 -13.16
CA ILE A 162 1.67 -3.60 -13.82
C ILE A 162 1.26 -2.24 -14.38
N THR A 163 1.82 -1.18 -13.82
CA THR A 163 1.52 0.22 -14.16
C THR A 163 2.53 0.79 -15.15
N LYS A 164 2.16 1.90 -15.81
CA LYS A 164 3.03 2.62 -16.77
C LYS A 164 3.48 1.75 -17.94
N ILE A 165 2.65 0.81 -18.37
CA ILE A 165 2.97 -0.06 -19.51
C ILE A 165 3.12 0.71 -20.83
N ASP A 166 2.56 1.91 -20.91
CA ASP A 166 2.70 2.85 -22.00
C ASP A 166 4.13 3.41 -22.17
N THR A 167 5.01 3.19 -21.19
CA THR A 167 6.39 3.71 -21.18
C THR A 167 7.44 2.70 -21.67
N ILE A 168 7.06 1.45 -21.88
CA ILE A 168 7.96 0.38 -22.31
C ILE A 168 7.34 -0.44 -23.47
N PRO A 169 8.15 -1.14 -24.28
CA PRO A 169 7.64 -2.00 -25.35
C PRO A 169 6.78 -3.15 -24.85
N ASP A 170 5.77 -3.54 -25.63
CA ASP A 170 4.85 -4.66 -25.30
C ASP A 170 5.59 -5.98 -25.02
N SER A 171 6.69 -6.24 -25.71
CA SER A 171 7.52 -7.42 -25.46
C SER A 171 8.11 -7.44 -24.05
N ALA A 172 8.51 -6.28 -23.54
CA ALA A 172 9.00 -6.13 -22.17
C ALA A 172 7.87 -6.29 -21.15
N VAL A 173 6.69 -5.69 -21.41
CA VAL A 173 5.49 -5.88 -20.57
C VAL A 173 5.15 -7.37 -20.44
N ASN A 174 5.13 -8.10 -21.57
CA ASN A 174 4.84 -9.54 -21.57
C ASN A 174 5.89 -10.36 -20.82
N ALA A 175 7.17 -9.99 -20.94
CA ALA A 175 8.24 -10.65 -20.18
C ALA A 175 8.11 -10.42 -18.68
N GLN A 176 7.82 -9.18 -18.26
CA GLN A 176 7.58 -8.83 -16.87
C GLN A 176 6.35 -9.55 -16.30
N ALA A 177 5.23 -9.59 -17.02
CA ALA A 177 4.04 -10.30 -16.61
C ALA A 177 4.31 -11.80 -16.38
N LYS A 178 5.04 -12.44 -17.30
CA LYS A 178 5.45 -13.85 -17.14
C LYS A 178 6.38 -14.06 -15.94
N ALA A 179 7.30 -13.15 -15.66
CA ALA A 179 8.18 -13.24 -14.51
C ALA A 179 7.40 -13.11 -13.19
N LEU A 180 6.51 -12.13 -13.09
CA LEU A 180 5.65 -11.93 -11.92
C LEU A 180 4.69 -13.10 -11.70
N GLN A 181 4.14 -13.68 -12.79
CA GLN A 181 3.28 -14.87 -12.70
C GLN A 181 4.06 -16.11 -12.19
N LYS A 182 5.36 -16.21 -12.46
CA LYS A 182 6.19 -17.28 -11.89
C LYS A 182 6.47 -17.07 -10.40
N LEU A 183 6.63 -15.81 -9.96
CA LEU A 183 6.84 -15.48 -8.54
C LEU A 183 5.57 -15.70 -7.72
N GLN A 184 4.40 -15.34 -8.27
CA GLN A 184 3.10 -15.50 -7.62
C GLN A 184 2.10 -16.16 -8.59
N PRO A 185 2.09 -17.49 -8.69
CA PRO A 185 1.26 -18.21 -9.66
C PRO A 185 -0.25 -18.01 -9.45
N ASN A 186 -0.66 -17.71 -8.22
CA ASN A 186 -2.06 -17.56 -7.85
C ASN A 186 -2.58 -16.12 -7.98
N ALA A 187 -1.72 -15.15 -8.36
CA ALA A 187 -2.16 -13.78 -8.54
C ALA A 187 -2.70 -13.56 -9.95
N THR A 188 -3.74 -12.75 -10.05
CA THR A 188 -4.20 -12.21 -11.33
C THR A 188 -3.29 -11.05 -11.75
N ILE A 189 -2.77 -11.08 -12.97
CA ILE A 189 -1.99 -9.97 -13.53
C ILE A 189 -2.94 -9.04 -14.28
N ALA A 190 -2.93 -7.76 -13.92
CA ALA A 190 -3.65 -6.70 -14.62
C ALA A 190 -2.65 -5.69 -15.20
N LEU A 191 -2.95 -5.16 -16.37
CA LEU A 191 -2.12 -4.18 -17.07
C LEU A 191 -2.77 -2.80 -17.01
N SER A 192 -1.96 -1.76 -16.73
CA SER A 192 -2.45 -0.40 -16.58
C SER A 192 -1.60 0.61 -17.33
N ALA A 193 -2.21 1.25 -18.32
CA ALA A 193 -1.73 2.48 -18.91
C ALA A 193 -2.45 3.66 -18.25
N HIS A 194 -1.73 4.73 -17.91
CA HIS A 194 -2.31 5.97 -17.37
C HIS A 194 -3.27 5.76 -16.18
N ALA A 195 -2.98 4.81 -15.29
CA ALA A 195 -3.85 4.38 -14.19
C ALA A 195 -5.24 3.86 -14.62
N GLY A 196 -5.40 3.47 -15.87
CA GLY A 196 -6.65 3.00 -16.47
C GLY A 196 -6.98 1.55 -16.16
N VAL A 197 -6.87 1.13 -14.90
CA VAL A 197 -7.38 -0.16 -14.43
C VAL A 197 -8.73 0.09 -13.78
N LEU A 198 -9.76 -0.48 -14.34
CA LEU A 198 -11.01 -0.67 -13.60
C LEU A 198 -10.68 -1.57 -12.40
N LEU A 199 -11.29 -1.31 -11.26
CA LEU A 199 -11.32 -2.29 -10.18
C LEU A 199 -11.92 -3.52 -10.83
N PRO A 200 -11.12 -4.56 -11.08
CA PRO A 200 -11.62 -5.59 -11.96
C PRO A 200 -12.89 -6.10 -11.33
N GLN A 201 -13.72 -6.63 -12.17
CA GLN A 201 -14.64 -7.68 -11.84
C GLN A 201 -13.83 -8.80 -11.14
N LEU A 202 -13.13 -8.40 -10.06
CA LEU A 202 -12.28 -9.26 -9.26
C LEU A 202 -13.22 -10.23 -8.59
N ASP A 203 -13.23 -11.42 -9.14
CA ASP A 203 -14.02 -12.51 -8.64
C ASP A 203 -13.76 -12.69 -7.14
N ALA A 204 -14.78 -12.55 -6.32
CA ALA A 204 -14.68 -12.76 -4.88
C ALA A 204 -14.18 -14.17 -4.52
N THR A 205 -14.27 -15.13 -5.46
CA THR A 205 -13.70 -16.49 -5.29
C THR A 205 -12.18 -16.48 -5.19
N LEU A 206 -11.50 -15.43 -5.67
CA LEU A 206 -10.06 -15.23 -5.58
C LEU A 206 -9.62 -14.54 -4.28
N ALA A 207 -10.53 -14.29 -3.34
CA ALA A 207 -10.20 -13.69 -2.06
C ALA A 207 -9.18 -14.57 -1.30
N PRO A 208 -8.05 -14.01 -0.88
CA PRO A 208 -7.05 -14.79 -0.16
C PRO A 208 -7.59 -15.20 1.22
N LYS A 209 -7.60 -16.50 1.49
CA LYS A 209 -8.02 -16.99 2.79
C LYS A 209 -6.97 -16.62 3.84
N LEU A 210 -7.39 -16.12 4.99
CA LEU A 210 -6.48 -15.66 6.06
C LEU A 210 -5.50 -16.76 6.53
N ASN A 211 -5.94 -18.02 6.60
CA ASN A 211 -5.07 -19.14 6.94
C ASN A 211 -3.96 -19.36 5.90
N VAL A 212 -4.22 -19.11 4.61
CA VAL A 212 -3.20 -19.20 3.54
C VAL A 212 -2.20 -18.06 3.68
N LEU A 213 -2.69 -16.84 3.96
CA LEU A 213 -1.81 -15.68 4.21
C LEU A 213 -0.93 -15.92 5.45
N LYS A 214 -1.51 -16.46 6.52
CA LYS A 214 -0.79 -16.81 7.75
C LYS A 214 0.28 -17.87 7.49
N SER A 215 -0.06 -18.95 6.80
CA SER A 215 0.89 -20.00 6.46
C SER A 215 2.07 -19.47 5.61
N ARG A 216 1.80 -18.55 4.68
CA ARG A 216 2.86 -17.86 3.94
C ARG A 216 3.76 -17.02 4.85
N ALA A 217 3.16 -16.22 5.75
CA ALA A 217 3.93 -15.43 6.71
C ALA A 217 4.83 -16.31 7.59
N GLU A 218 4.33 -17.45 8.06
CA GLU A 218 5.09 -18.42 8.85
C GLU A 218 6.23 -19.05 8.04
N GLN A 219 5.95 -19.47 6.80
CA GLN A 219 6.94 -20.08 5.91
C GLN A 219 8.13 -19.16 5.64
N PHE A 220 7.89 -17.85 5.52
CA PHE A 220 8.94 -16.86 5.24
C PHE A 220 9.45 -16.14 6.48
N GLY A 221 9.06 -16.57 7.69
CA GLY A 221 9.54 -15.99 8.96
C GLY A 221 9.06 -14.57 9.23
N LEU A 222 7.95 -14.14 8.59
CA LEU A 222 7.44 -12.77 8.66
C LEU A 222 6.53 -12.52 9.88
N THR A 223 6.22 -13.56 10.66
CA THR A 223 5.28 -13.46 11.80
C THR A 223 5.85 -12.77 13.02
N ASN A 224 7.16 -12.76 13.19
CA ASN A 224 7.85 -12.28 14.38
C ASN A 224 8.27 -10.79 14.30
N GLU A 225 7.86 -10.10 13.26
CA GLU A 225 8.26 -8.70 13.07
C GLU A 225 7.41 -7.76 13.92
N SER A 226 8.06 -6.98 14.78
CA SER A 226 7.42 -5.94 15.61
C SER A 226 7.17 -4.65 14.85
N ALA A 227 7.95 -4.37 13.79
CA ALA A 227 7.81 -3.17 12.98
C ALA A 227 6.78 -3.35 11.86
N THR A 228 6.09 -2.27 11.50
CA THR A 228 5.10 -2.24 10.40
C THR A 228 5.72 -1.89 9.06
N ALA A 229 6.89 -1.29 9.11
CA ALA A 229 7.71 -0.94 7.95
C ALA A 229 9.18 -0.96 8.33
N ARG A 230 10.03 -1.08 7.34
CA ARG A 230 11.47 -1.06 7.53
C ARG A 230 12.00 0.34 7.30
N SER A 231 12.71 0.84 8.30
CA SER A 231 13.65 2.00 8.29
C SER A 231 13.37 3.08 7.23
N VAL A 232 12.16 3.60 7.20
CA VAL A 232 11.82 4.79 6.42
C VAL A 232 11.58 5.91 7.40
N ASP A 233 12.45 6.91 7.38
CA ASP A 233 12.26 8.14 8.13
C ASP A 233 11.68 9.21 7.21
N SER A 234 10.83 10.07 7.74
CA SER A 234 10.33 11.24 7.04
C SER A 234 10.87 12.50 7.69
N LEU A 235 11.39 13.40 6.87
CA LEU A 235 11.79 14.74 7.30
C LEU A 235 10.85 15.75 6.67
N VAL A 236 10.22 16.56 7.51
CA VAL A 236 9.34 17.64 7.04
C VAL A 236 10.04 18.98 7.23
N ILE A 237 10.23 19.67 6.11
CA ILE A 237 10.76 21.03 6.09
C ILE A 237 9.61 21.99 5.78
N ARG A 238 9.36 22.91 6.71
CA ARG A 238 8.35 23.97 6.52
C ARG A 238 9.06 25.32 6.39
N ASP A 239 8.91 25.97 5.25
CA ASP A 239 9.33 27.35 5.04
C ASP A 239 8.19 28.10 4.33
N PRO A 240 7.75 29.27 4.82
CA PRO A 240 6.71 30.05 4.16
C PRO A 240 7.16 30.59 2.80
N ARG A 241 8.43 30.57 2.49
CA ARG A 241 8.99 30.99 1.20
C ARG A 241 9.03 29.79 0.24
N PRO A 242 8.68 29.98 -1.03
CA PRO A 242 8.81 28.90 -2.01
C PRO A 242 10.28 28.51 -2.20
N PHE A 243 10.53 27.22 -2.31
CA PHE A 243 11.86 26.70 -2.63
C PHE A 243 12.25 27.08 -4.07
N HIS A 244 13.51 27.46 -4.27
CA HIS A 244 14.02 27.72 -5.61
C HIS A 244 14.23 26.38 -6.32
N PRO A 245 13.62 26.15 -7.51
CA PRO A 245 13.66 24.83 -8.16
C PRO A 245 15.07 24.30 -8.40
N GLU A 246 15.99 25.16 -8.87
CA GLU A 246 17.37 24.75 -9.15
C GLU A 246 18.15 24.35 -7.88
N ARG A 247 17.92 25.07 -6.76
CA ARG A 247 18.59 24.76 -5.48
C ARG A 247 18.01 23.54 -4.77
N LEU A 248 16.86 23.07 -5.18
CA LEU A 248 16.28 21.86 -4.62
C LEU A 248 16.98 20.60 -5.12
N TYR A 249 17.70 20.69 -6.25
CA TYR A 249 18.42 19.58 -6.88
C TYR A 249 19.92 19.58 -6.58
N GLU A 250 20.46 20.56 -5.88
CA GLU A 250 21.83 20.59 -5.35
C GLU A 250 21.88 19.95 -3.94
#